data_de73665581c785891f45d8b505d05d8f
#
_entry.id   de73665581c785891f45d8b505d05d8f
#
_cell.length_a   1.000
_cell.length_b   1.000
_cell.length_c   1.000
_cell.angle_alpha   90.00
_cell.angle_beta   90.00
_cell.angle_gamma   90.00
#
_symmetry.space_group_name_H-M   'P 1'
#
loop_
_entity.id
_entity.type
_entity.pdbx_description
1 polymer ?
#
loop_
_entity_poly.entity_id
_entity_poly.type
_entity_poly.pdbx_seq_one_letter_code
_entity_poly.pdbx_strand_id
1 'polypeptide(L)'
;SEGHIILFIDELHTIVGAGKTDGAMDAGNLLKPMLARGELHCIGATTLNEYRQYIEKDPALERRFQTVMVGEPTVEDTIAILRGLKERYEVYHGVKIQDSALIAAATLSNRYITDRFLPDKAIDLVDEACAMIRTEIDSMPTELDVIQRKIIQHEIEEAALKKEDDKLSKEHLAEIQKELAEMREQFNSMKARWDNEKNAIGKVQKLRADIEQLNADIERAEERYDLNKAAELKYGRLPELKKQLEEEEAKAEQAEGKHTLLRDKVTDEEIARIIERWTGIPVARLMEGEREKLLHLEDTLHK
;
A
#
# COMPACT_ATOMS: atom_id res chain seq x y z
N SER A 1 36.21 14.55 9.41
CA SER A 1 35.10 14.63 10.38
C SER A 1 35.67 14.28 11.74
N GLU A 2 35.60 15.20 12.69
CA GLU A 2 36.25 15.10 14.02
C GLU A 2 35.53 14.09 14.95
N GLY A 3 35.17 12.90 14.47
CA GLY A 3 34.53 11.86 15.28
C GLY A 3 33.03 12.08 15.62
N HIS A 4 32.41 13.13 15.12
CA HIS A 4 31.02 13.46 15.41
C HIS A 4 30.00 12.88 14.39
N ILE A 5 30.49 12.19 13.34
CA ILE A 5 29.64 11.61 12.29
C ILE A 5 29.73 10.10 12.39
N ILE A 6 28.59 9.44 12.45
CA ILE A 6 28.47 7.98 12.31
C ILE A 6 28.07 7.71 10.85
N LEU A 7 28.90 6.96 10.14
CA LEU A 7 28.65 6.54 8.77
C LEU A 7 27.86 5.23 8.78
N PHE A 8 26.70 5.20 8.13
CA PHE A 8 25.99 3.96 7.85
C PHE A 8 26.31 3.48 6.44
N ILE A 9 26.70 2.21 6.32
CA ILE A 9 27.00 1.57 5.03
C ILE A 9 26.14 0.34 4.90
N ASP A 10 25.18 0.41 3.98
CA ASP A 10 24.40 -0.75 3.60
C ASP A 10 25.22 -1.64 2.65
N GLU A 11 24.97 -2.94 2.68
CA GLU A 11 25.71 -3.94 1.92
C GLU A 11 27.24 -3.78 2.03
N LEU A 12 27.76 -3.66 3.26
CA LEU A 12 29.19 -3.43 3.54
C LEU A 12 30.10 -4.38 2.76
N HIS A 13 29.65 -5.60 2.49
CA HIS A 13 30.39 -6.62 1.73
C HIS A 13 30.73 -6.16 0.30
N THR A 14 29.92 -5.29 -0.32
CA THR A 14 30.18 -4.79 -1.68
C THR A 14 31.43 -3.91 -1.72
N ILE A 15 31.67 -3.15 -0.66
CA ILE A 15 32.83 -2.26 -0.55
C ILE A 15 34.10 -3.09 -0.25
N VAL A 16 33.96 -4.16 0.56
CA VAL A 16 35.08 -5.03 0.96
C VAL A 16 35.45 -6.02 -0.14
N GLY A 17 34.46 -6.48 -0.92
CA GLY A 17 34.65 -7.46 -2.00
C GLY A 17 35.06 -6.89 -3.35
N ALA A 18 34.94 -5.60 -3.56
CA ALA A 18 35.17 -4.94 -4.85
C ALA A 18 36.65 -4.92 -5.31
N GLY A 19 37.59 -5.22 -4.41
CA GLY A 19 39.05 -5.18 -4.72
C GLY A 19 39.60 -6.36 -5.52
N LYS A 20 38.75 -7.26 -6.04
CA LYS A 20 39.21 -8.45 -6.79
C LYS A 20 39.22 -8.26 -8.32
N THR A 21 38.78 -7.13 -8.84
CA THR A 21 38.90 -6.79 -10.25
C THR A 21 40.11 -5.86 -10.47
N ASP A 22 41.03 -6.25 -11.32
CA ASP A 22 42.21 -5.49 -11.69
C ASP A 22 41.86 -4.02 -12.06
N GLY A 23 42.33 -3.06 -11.25
CA GLY A 23 42.21 -1.63 -11.51
C GLY A 23 41.12 -0.89 -10.72
N ALA A 24 40.30 -1.52 -9.91
CA ALA A 24 39.37 -0.84 -9.00
C ALA A 24 40.11 -0.48 -7.68
N MET A 25 40.05 0.82 -7.29
CA MET A 25 40.58 1.26 -6.01
C MET A 25 39.77 0.58 -4.89
N ASP A 26 40.39 -0.32 -4.15
CA ASP A 26 39.76 -1.10 -3.08
C ASP A 26 39.36 -0.15 -1.95
N ALA A 27 38.12 0.27 -1.94
CA ALA A 27 37.55 1.15 -0.92
C ALA A 27 37.67 0.53 0.49
N GLY A 28 37.69 -0.81 0.59
CA GLY A 28 37.95 -1.51 1.84
C GLY A 28 39.33 -1.21 2.40
N ASN A 29 40.36 -1.10 1.56
CA ASN A 29 41.71 -0.74 1.99
C ASN A 29 41.86 0.73 2.44
N LEU A 30 40.99 1.62 1.98
CA LEU A 30 40.90 2.99 2.47
C LEU A 30 40.20 3.11 3.83
N LEU A 31 39.16 2.29 4.04
CA LEU A 31 38.40 2.30 5.30
C LEU A 31 39.16 1.66 6.45
N LYS A 32 39.93 0.60 6.20
CA LYS A 32 40.67 -0.14 7.24
C LYS A 32 41.60 0.76 8.11
N PRO A 33 42.44 1.67 7.55
CA PRO A 33 43.26 2.54 8.35
C PRO A 33 42.45 3.56 9.16
N MET A 34 41.37 4.11 8.61
CA MET A 34 40.51 5.09 9.28
C MET A 34 39.74 4.49 10.45
N LEU A 35 39.23 3.28 10.27
CA LEU A 35 38.62 2.48 11.35
C LEU A 35 39.64 2.13 12.43
N ALA A 36 40.90 1.81 12.04
CA ALA A 36 41.96 1.46 12.97
C ALA A 36 42.37 2.61 13.88
N ARG A 37 42.34 3.82 13.36
CA ARG A 37 42.72 5.04 14.10
C ARG A 37 41.56 5.65 14.88
N GLY A 38 40.34 5.08 14.78
CA GLY A 38 39.14 5.65 15.41
C GLY A 38 38.69 6.98 14.77
N GLU A 39 39.19 7.29 13.58
CA GLU A 39 38.78 8.51 12.82
C GLU A 39 37.40 8.39 12.19
N LEU A 40 36.94 7.14 12.02
CA LEU A 40 35.64 6.81 11.42
C LEU A 40 34.84 5.92 12.34
N HIS A 41 33.65 6.38 12.73
CA HIS A 41 32.62 5.55 13.34
C HIS A 41 31.68 5.07 12.27
N CYS A 42 31.52 3.73 12.16
CA CYS A 42 30.78 3.11 11.07
C CYS A 42 29.83 2.03 11.59
N ILE A 43 28.62 2.01 11.06
CA ILE A 43 27.65 0.94 11.18
C ILE A 43 27.53 0.30 9.79
N GLY A 44 27.89 -0.97 9.66
CA GLY A 44 27.77 -1.72 8.41
C GLY A 44 26.64 -2.74 8.50
N ALA A 45 25.78 -2.78 7.50
CA ALA A 45 24.76 -3.83 7.34
C ALA A 45 25.19 -4.84 6.27
N THR A 46 24.92 -6.12 6.49
CA THR A 46 25.18 -7.20 5.53
C THR A 46 24.37 -8.44 5.89
N THR A 47 24.27 -9.41 4.98
CA THR A 47 23.66 -10.71 5.28
C THR A 47 24.66 -11.64 5.98
N LEU A 48 24.15 -12.68 6.68
CA LEU A 48 24.98 -13.65 7.36
C LEU A 48 25.95 -14.40 6.42
N ASN A 49 25.49 -14.74 5.23
CA ASN A 49 26.29 -15.46 4.25
C ASN A 49 27.45 -14.60 3.74
N GLU A 50 27.17 -13.35 3.44
CA GLU A 50 28.15 -12.38 2.95
C GLU A 50 29.11 -11.94 4.05
N TYR A 51 28.63 -11.81 5.30
CA TYR A 51 29.49 -11.60 6.45
C TYR A 51 30.56 -12.70 6.57
N ARG A 52 30.14 -13.98 6.54
CA ARG A 52 31.04 -15.14 6.61
C ARG A 52 31.99 -15.19 5.40
N GLN A 53 31.53 -14.78 4.24
CA GLN A 53 32.30 -14.86 3.02
C GLN A 53 33.36 -13.74 2.89
N TYR A 54 33.03 -12.52 3.31
CA TYR A 54 33.83 -11.32 3.03
C TYR A 54 34.39 -10.64 4.28
N ILE A 55 33.66 -10.59 5.39
CA ILE A 55 34.07 -9.86 6.58
C ILE A 55 34.85 -10.75 7.55
N GLU A 56 34.30 -11.92 7.91
CA GLU A 56 34.90 -12.85 8.84
C GLU A 56 36.26 -13.39 8.35
N LYS A 57 36.45 -13.52 7.04
CA LYS A 57 37.72 -13.93 6.43
C LYS A 57 38.80 -12.86 6.40
N ASP A 58 38.46 -11.63 6.71
CA ASP A 58 39.42 -10.53 6.81
C ASP A 58 39.70 -10.17 8.28
N PRO A 59 40.78 -10.65 8.88
CA PRO A 59 41.07 -10.41 10.31
C PRO A 59 41.21 -8.93 10.68
N ALA A 60 41.45 -8.07 9.67
CA ALA A 60 41.58 -6.65 9.90
C ALA A 60 40.22 -5.96 10.04
N LEU A 61 39.15 -6.48 9.40
CA LEU A 61 37.79 -6.01 9.53
C LEU A 61 37.07 -6.64 10.72
N GLU A 62 37.22 -7.95 10.88
CA GLU A 62 36.60 -8.72 11.98
C GLU A 62 36.91 -8.08 13.36
N ARG A 63 38.15 -7.67 13.58
CA ARG A 63 38.56 -7.04 14.85
C ARG A 63 38.04 -5.63 15.06
N ARG A 64 37.46 -5.01 14.06
CA ARG A 64 37.03 -3.60 14.09
C ARG A 64 35.52 -3.42 14.09
N PHE A 65 34.78 -4.48 13.81
CA PHE A 65 33.32 -4.49 13.85
C PHE A 65 32.81 -5.42 14.95
N GLN A 66 31.99 -4.89 15.83
CA GLN A 66 31.18 -5.69 16.74
C GLN A 66 29.96 -6.18 15.99
N THR A 67 29.74 -7.48 15.95
CA THR A 67 28.55 -8.06 15.32
C THR A 67 27.32 -7.87 16.18
N VAL A 68 26.25 -7.40 15.57
CA VAL A 68 24.91 -7.32 16.16
C VAL A 68 23.97 -8.13 15.28
N MET A 69 23.46 -9.25 15.82
CA MET A 69 22.55 -10.11 15.11
C MET A 69 21.15 -9.50 15.13
N VAL A 70 20.59 -9.26 13.95
CA VAL A 70 19.19 -8.84 13.76
C VAL A 70 18.42 -10.07 13.27
N GLY A 71 17.58 -10.64 14.14
CA GLY A 71 16.75 -11.80 13.80
C GLY A 71 15.46 -11.37 13.07
N GLU A 72 14.78 -12.34 12.47
CA GLU A 72 13.45 -12.15 11.91
C GLU A 72 12.47 -11.80 13.05
N PRO A 73 11.63 -10.75 12.91
CA PRO A 73 10.64 -10.39 13.93
C PRO A 73 9.54 -11.45 14.02
N THR A 74 8.90 -11.51 15.18
CA THR A 74 7.71 -12.35 15.37
C THR A 74 6.51 -11.79 14.58
N VAL A 75 5.42 -12.57 14.50
CA VAL A 75 4.16 -12.08 13.90
C VAL A 75 3.61 -10.89 14.66
N GLU A 76 3.69 -10.91 15.99
CA GLU A 76 3.24 -9.82 16.87
C GLU A 76 4.07 -8.54 16.66
N ASP A 77 5.40 -8.68 16.58
CA ASP A 77 6.30 -7.57 16.29
C ASP A 77 6.02 -7.00 14.89
N THR A 78 5.77 -7.88 13.92
CA THR A 78 5.42 -7.47 12.55
C THR A 78 4.11 -6.68 12.51
N ILE A 79 3.08 -7.09 13.25
CA ILE A 79 1.83 -6.34 13.36
C ILE A 79 2.08 -4.94 13.93
N ALA A 80 2.93 -4.85 14.97
CA ALA A 80 3.30 -3.56 15.56
C ALA A 80 4.05 -2.66 14.55
N ILE A 81 4.97 -3.22 13.77
CA ILE A 81 5.67 -2.51 12.68
C ILE A 81 4.68 -2.02 11.63
N LEU A 82 3.77 -2.89 11.16
CA LEU A 82 2.77 -2.52 10.15
C LEU A 82 1.83 -1.41 10.64
N ARG A 83 1.41 -1.45 11.93
CA ARG A 83 0.62 -0.36 12.54
C ARG A 83 1.39 0.96 12.56
N GLY A 84 2.70 0.92 12.81
CA GLY A 84 3.56 2.11 12.74
C GLY A 84 3.73 2.67 11.34
N LEU A 85 3.63 1.83 10.30
CA LEU A 85 3.74 2.24 8.90
C LEU A 85 2.39 2.62 8.28
N LYS A 86 1.27 2.21 8.88
CA LYS A 86 -0.09 2.34 8.35
C LYS A 86 -0.39 3.72 7.80
N GLU A 87 -0.21 4.78 8.60
CA GLU A 87 -0.55 6.14 8.20
C GLU A 87 0.20 6.59 6.95
N ARG A 88 1.48 6.22 6.82
CA ARG A 88 2.31 6.55 5.65
C ARG A 88 1.80 5.87 4.39
N TYR A 89 1.42 4.58 4.48
CA TYR A 89 0.84 3.86 3.35
C TYR A 89 -0.54 4.39 2.98
N GLU A 90 -1.39 4.71 3.96
CA GLU A 90 -2.70 5.33 3.73
C GLU A 90 -2.59 6.65 2.98
N VAL A 91 -1.61 7.49 3.32
CA VAL A 91 -1.38 8.76 2.64
C VAL A 91 -0.78 8.54 1.25
N TYR A 92 0.24 7.67 1.13
CA TYR A 92 0.92 7.43 -0.14
C TYR A 92 -0.03 6.86 -1.21
N HIS A 93 -0.82 5.84 -0.86
CA HIS A 93 -1.77 5.22 -1.79
C HIS A 93 -3.13 5.92 -1.83
N GLY A 94 -3.46 6.73 -0.81
CA GLY A 94 -4.76 7.40 -0.71
C GLY A 94 -5.90 6.43 -0.41
N VAL A 95 -5.66 5.39 0.36
CA VAL A 95 -6.63 4.35 0.74
C VAL A 95 -6.67 4.21 2.26
N LYS A 96 -7.72 3.60 2.81
CA LYS A 96 -7.83 3.29 4.24
C LYS A 96 -7.45 1.83 4.48
N ILE A 97 -6.63 1.56 5.50
CA ILE A 97 -6.20 0.20 5.84
C ILE A 97 -6.88 -0.22 7.14
N GLN A 98 -7.63 -1.31 7.12
CA GLN A 98 -8.21 -1.88 8.33
C GLN A 98 -7.16 -2.63 9.15
N ASP A 99 -7.33 -2.65 10.48
CA ASP A 99 -6.41 -3.38 11.36
C ASP A 99 -6.44 -4.89 11.08
N SER A 100 -7.60 -5.42 10.69
CA SER A 100 -7.76 -6.81 10.24
C SER A 100 -6.85 -7.15 9.05
N ALA A 101 -6.64 -6.22 8.10
CA ALA A 101 -5.74 -6.41 6.98
C ALA A 101 -4.27 -6.53 7.44
N LEU A 102 -3.84 -5.73 8.41
CA LEU A 102 -2.48 -5.78 8.95
C LEU A 102 -2.22 -7.10 9.69
N ILE A 103 -3.19 -7.53 10.49
CA ILE A 103 -3.14 -8.83 11.18
C ILE A 103 -3.10 -9.97 10.16
N ALA A 104 -3.96 -9.93 9.14
CA ALA A 104 -3.98 -10.92 8.08
C ALA A 104 -2.66 -10.95 7.29
N ALA A 105 -2.10 -9.79 6.95
CA ALA A 105 -0.82 -9.70 6.24
C ALA A 105 0.32 -10.37 7.01
N ALA A 106 0.44 -10.13 8.31
CA ALA A 106 1.46 -10.75 9.14
C ALA A 106 1.23 -12.26 9.33
N THR A 107 0.01 -12.67 9.69
CA THR A 107 -0.29 -14.07 10.02
C THR A 107 -0.31 -14.97 8.78
N LEU A 108 -0.96 -14.53 7.70
CA LEU A 108 -1.08 -15.34 6.48
C LEU A 108 0.24 -15.39 5.70
N SER A 109 1.00 -14.28 5.65
CA SER A 109 2.32 -14.33 5.03
C SER A 109 3.28 -15.28 5.76
N ASN A 110 3.25 -15.27 7.09
CA ASN A 110 4.06 -16.19 7.87
C ASN A 110 3.68 -17.66 7.61
N ARG A 111 2.40 -17.93 7.40
CA ARG A 111 1.87 -19.29 7.19
C ARG A 111 2.05 -19.82 5.76
N TYR A 112 1.87 -18.97 4.73
CA TYR A 112 1.77 -19.40 3.34
C TYR A 112 2.93 -18.97 2.45
N ILE A 113 3.75 -17.97 2.87
CA ILE A 113 4.90 -17.49 2.11
C ILE A 113 6.17 -17.90 2.85
N THR A 114 6.87 -18.91 2.34
CA THR A 114 8.04 -19.54 2.99
C THR A 114 9.38 -19.09 2.41
N ASP A 115 9.39 -18.47 1.25
CA ASP A 115 10.58 -18.04 0.51
C ASP A 115 11.04 -16.62 0.84
N ARG A 116 10.30 -15.91 1.71
CA ARG A 116 10.59 -14.54 2.16
C ARG A 116 10.45 -14.43 3.68
N PHE A 117 11.08 -13.43 4.26
CA PHE A 117 11.11 -13.19 5.70
C PHE A 117 10.16 -12.08 6.12
N LEU A 118 9.72 -12.12 7.40
CA LEU A 118 9.07 -10.99 8.05
C LEU A 118 10.13 -9.93 8.40
N PRO A 119 9.78 -8.62 8.38
CA PRO A 119 8.45 -8.07 8.11
C PRO A 119 8.19 -7.87 6.61
N ASP A 120 9.17 -7.98 5.73
CA ASP A 120 9.14 -7.55 4.33
C ASP A 120 7.98 -8.17 3.56
N LYS A 121 7.78 -9.49 3.66
CA LYS A 121 6.67 -10.17 2.97
C LYS A 121 5.29 -9.66 3.38
N ALA A 122 5.13 -9.22 4.63
CA ALA A 122 3.87 -8.66 5.11
C ALA A 122 3.70 -7.19 4.66
N ILE A 123 4.79 -6.43 4.61
CA ILE A 123 4.81 -5.07 4.07
C ILE A 123 4.45 -5.08 2.58
N ASP A 124 5.08 -5.96 1.80
CA ASP A 124 4.79 -6.11 0.36
C ASP A 124 3.32 -6.43 0.09
N LEU A 125 2.70 -7.29 0.92
CA LEU A 125 1.27 -7.60 0.79
C LEU A 125 0.38 -6.38 1.04
N VAL A 126 0.70 -5.58 2.06
CA VAL A 126 -0.05 -4.36 2.36
C VAL A 126 0.13 -3.34 1.24
N ASP A 127 1.35 -3.17 0.74
CA ASP A 127 1.64 -2.25 -0.37
C ASP A 127 0.86 -2.64 -1.64
N GLU A 128 0.91 -3.92 -2.03
CA GLU A 128 0.19 -4.40 -3.21
C GLU A 128 -1.33 -4.31 -3.04
N ALA A 129 -1.86 -4.58 -1.83
CA ALA A 129 -3.28 -4.43 -1.55
C ALA A 129 -3.73 -2.96 -1.66
N CYS A 130 -2.94 -2.04 -1.14
CA CYS A 130 -3.21 -0.61 -1.28
C CYS A 130 -3.16 -0.15 -2.75
N ALA A 131 -2.17 -0.62 -3.51
CA ALA A 131 -2.04 -0.31 -4.94
C ALA A 131 -3.22 -0.88 -5.76
N MET A 132 -3.70 -2.08 -5.41
CA MET A 132 -4.86 -2.71 -6.03
C MET A 132 -6.13 -1.89 -5.81
N ILE A 133 -6.44 -1.53 -4.56
CA ILE A 133 -7.60 -0.69 -4.22
C ILE A 133 -7.48 0.68 -4.88
N ARG A 134 -6.30 1.30 -4.89
CA ARG A 134 -6.06 2.56 -5.60
C ARG A 134 -6.40 2.45 -7.08
N THR A 135 -5.99 1.37 -7.72
CA THR A 135 -6.29 1.12 -9.13
C THR A 135 -7.78 0.93 -9.35
N GLU A 136 -8.49 0.26 -8.43
CA GLU A 136 -9.96 0.12 -8.48
C GLU A 136 -10.67 1.47 -8.36
N ILE A 137 -10.22 2.36 -7.44
CA ILE A 137 -10.78 3.70 -7.28
C ILE A 137 -10.59 4.55 -8.55
N ASP A 138 -9.42 4.44 -9.19
CA ASP A 138 -9.11 5.21 -10.39
C ASP A 138 -9.75 4.63 -11.67
N SER A 139 -10.15 3.37 -11.63
CA SER A 139 -10.77 2.67 -12.76
C SER A 139 -12.29 2.84 -12.77
N MET A 140 -12.87 2.79 -13.96
CA MET A 140 -14.33 2.76 -14.11
C MET A 140 -14.89 1.44 -13.55
N PRO A 141 -15.93 1.47 -12.70
CA PRO A 141 -16.58 0.26 -12.21
C PRO A 141 -17.06 -0.65 -13.35
N THR A 142 -16.92 -1.97 -13.17
CA THR A 142 -17.28 -2.95 -14.19
C THR A 142 -18.72 -2.81 -14.66
N GLU A 143 -19.64 -2.48 -13.75
CA GLU A 143 -21.07 -2.27 -14.08
C GLU A 143 -21.26 -1.11 -15.05
N LEU A 144 -20.55 -0.01 -14.85
CA LEU A 144 -20.55 1.16 -15.74
C LEU A 144 -19.93 0.84 -17.11
N ASP A 145 -18.80 0.12 -17.13
CA ASP A 145 -18.12 -0.29 -18.37
C ASP A 145 -19.01 -1.21 -19.23
N VAL A 146 -19.73 -2.15 -18.59
CA VAL A 146 -20.69 -3.04 -19.28
C VAL A 146 -21.83 -2.24 -19.93
N ILE A 147 -22.41 -1.28 -19.23
CA ILE A 147 -23.48 -0.42 -19.79
C ILE A 147 -22.91 0.43 -20.91
N GLN A 148 -21.73 1.02 -20.74
CA GLN A 148 -21.09 1.83 -21.78
C GLN A 148 -20.81 1.03 -23.06
N ARG A 149 -20.33 -0.20 -22.94
CA ARG A 149 -20.09 -1.08 -24.12
C ARG A 149 -21.39 -1.40 -24.83
N LYS A 150 -22.48 -1.67 -24.10
CA LYS A 150 -23.81 -1.89 -24.70
C LYS A 150 -24.31 -0.66 -25.43
N ILE A 151 -24.15 0.53 -24.84
CA ILE A 151 -24.52 1.79 -25.49
C ILE A 151 -23.78 1.95 -26.82
N ILE A 152 -22.45 1.73 -26.82
CA ILE A 152 -21.63 1.81 -28.04
C ILE A 152 -22.11 0.79 -29.10
N GLN A 153 -22.43 -0.43 -28.69
CA GLN A 153 -22.93 -1.47 -29.59
C GLN A 153 -24.24 -1.03 -30.24
N HIS A 154 -25.22 -0.54 -29.45
CA HIS A 154 -26.50 -0.08 -29.99
C HIS A 154 -26.38 1.21 -30.79
N GLU A 155 -25.42 2.08 -30.49
CA GLU A 155 -25.13 3.27 -31.35
C GLU A 155 -24.59 2.87 -32.72
N ILE A 156 -23.76 1.83 -32.80
CA ILE A 156 -23.29 1.28 -34.07
C ILE A 156 -24.45 0.68 -34.87
N GLU A 157 -25.34 -0.05 -34.19
CA GLU A 157 -26.53 -0.65 -34.80
C GLU A 157 -27.53 0.41 -35.27
N GLU A 158 -27.78 1.45 -34.47
CA GLU A 158 -28.58 2.61 -34.84
C GLU A 158 -28.05 3.30 -36.09
N ALA A 159 -26.70 3.47 -36.15
CA ALA A 159 -26.06 4.10 -37.30
C ALA A 159 -26.18 3.25 -38.59
N ALA A 160 -26.23 1.92 -38.45
CA ALA A 160 -26.45 1.00 -39.58
C ALA A 160 -27.90 1.05 -40.08
N LEU A 161 -28.87 0.94 -39.13
CA LEU A 161 -30.30 0.94 -39.43
C LEU A 161 -30.79 2.27 -40.04
N LYS A 162 -30.17 3.40 -39.67
CA LYS A 162 -30.46 4.71 -40.28
C LYS A 162 -30.19 4.78 -41.78
N LYS A 163 -29.40 3.86 -42.34
CA LYS A 163 -29.09 3.79 -43.78
C LYS A 163 -30.07 2.91 -44.56
N GLU A 164 -30.95 2.18 -43.85
CA GLU A 164 -31.93 1.31 -44.46
C GLU A 164 -33.32 1.99 -44.47
N ASP A 165 -34.08 1.77 -45.53
CA ASP A 165 -35.33 2.48 -45.74
C ASP A 165 -36.60 1.60 -45.65
N ASP A 166 -36.42 0.32 -45.33
CA ASP A 166 -37.50 -0.63 -45.21
C ASP A 166 -38.29 -0.44 -43.90
N LYS A 167 -39.53 -0.95 -43.87
CA LYS A 167 -40.45 -0.74 -42.74
C LYS A 167 -39.99 -1.45 -41.49
N LEU A 168 -39.41 -2.66 -41.60
CA LEU A 168 -38.90 -3.46 -40.47
C LEU A 168 -37.71 -2.78 -39.83
N SER A 169 -36.78 -2.24 -40.59
CA SER A 169 -35.63 -1.50 -40.08
C SER A 169 -36.04 -0.22 -39.33
N LYS A 170 -37.12 0.47 -39.75
CA LYS A 170 -37.66 1.62 -39.06
C LYS A 170 -38.33 1.27 -37.73
N GLU A 171 -39.04 0.15 -37.64
CA GLU A 171 -39.63 -0.34 -36.39
C GLU A 171 -38.52 -0.73 -35.40
N HIS A 172 -37.52 -1.47 -35.85
CA HIS A 172 -36.37 -1.87 -35.03
C HIS A 172 -35.52 -0.66 -34.59
N LEU A 173 -35.34 0.34 -35.47
CA LEU A 173 -34.66 1.58 -35.13
C LEU A 173 -35.36 2.31 -33.97
N ALA A 174 -36.69 2.36 -33.96
CA ALA A 174 -37.43 2.99 -32.88
C ALA A 174 -37.29 2.25 -31.53
N GLU A 175 -37.19 0.93 -31.58
CA GLU A 175 -36.95 0.09 -30.41
C GLU A 175 -35.54 0.32 -29.83
N ILE A 176 -34.52 0.26 -30.68
CA ILE A 176 -33.12 0.53 -30.30
C ILE A 176 -32.96 1.95 -29.73
N GLN A 177 -33.61 2.95 -30.30
CA GLN A 177 -33.55 4.32 -29.79
C GLN A 177 -34.16 4.46 -28.40
N LYS A 178 -35.23 3.69 -28.11
CA LYS A 178 -35.83 3.64 -26.78
C LYS A 178 -34.88 2.97 -25.77
N GLU A 179 -34.30 1.82 -26.12
CA GLU A 179 -33.35 1.12 -25.29
C GLU A 179 -32.08 1.96 -25.02
N LEU A 180 -31.57 2.65 -26.03
CA LEU A 180 -30.47 3.60 -25.91
C LEU A 180 -30.78 4.73 -24.93
N ALA A 181 -32.01 5.29 -24.98
CA ALA A 181 -32.41 6.36 -24.07
C ALA A 181 -32.42 5.85 -22.62
N GLU A 182 -33.00 4.67 -22.36
CA GLU A 182 -33.04 4.05 -21.05
C GLU A 182 -31.62 3.72 -20.52
N MET A 183 -30.76 3.13 -21.36
CA MET A 183 -29.37 2.81 -20.98
C MET A 183 -28.55 4.06 -20.73
N ARG A 184 -28.71 5.12 -21.50
CA ARG A 184 -28.02 6.41 -21.27
C ARG A 184 -28.47 7.08 -19.97
N GLU A 185 -29.74 7.01 -19.62
CA GLU A 185 -30.25 7.50 -18.34
C GLU A 185 -29.66 6.73 -17.17
N GLN A 186 -29.63 5.39 -17.22
CA GLN A 186 -28.98 4.54 -16.23
C GLN A 186 -27.49 4.85 -16.10
N PHE A 187 -26.78 4.93 -17.24
CA PHE A 187 -25.35 5.24 -17.26
C PHE A 187 -25.07 6.62 -16.63
N ASN A 188 -25.81 7.65 -16.98
CA ASN A 188 -25.61 8.99 -16.43
C ASN A 188 -25.90 9.04 -14.93
N SER A 189 -26.93 8.35 -14.46
CA SER A 189 -27.26 8.24 -13.04
C SER A 189 -26.15 7.53 -12.26
N MET A 190 -25.67 6.38 -12.75
CA MET A 190 -24.57 5.64 -12.12
C MET A 190 -23.25 6.41 -12.18
N LYS A 191 -22.96 7.05 -13.31
CA LYS A 191 -21.76 7.87 -13.47
C LYS A 191 -21.74 9.06 -12.50
N ALA A 192 -22.86 9.76 -12.33
CA ALA A 192 -22.96 10.85 -11.38
C ALA A 192 -22.70 10.37 -9.93
N ARG A 193 -23.20 9.18 -9.57
CA ARG A 193 -22.92 8.56 -8.26
C ARG A 193 -21.44 8.23 -8.10
N TRP A 194 -20.85 7.57 -9.09
CA TRP A 194 -19.42 7.24 -9.11
C TRP A 194 -18.54 8.50 -9.01
N ASP A 195 -18.81 9.54 -9.77
CA ASP A 195 -18.08 10.81 -9.72
C ASP A 195 -18.20 11.47 -8.33
N ASN A 196 -19.37 11.41 -7.69
CA ASN A 196 -19.56 11.93 -6.35
C ASN A 196 -18.77 11.13 -5.29
N GLU A 197 -18.79 9.79 -5.36
CA GLU A 197 -18.01 8.93 -4.47
C GLU A 197 -16.50 9.16 -4.65
N LYS A 198 -16.01 9.21 -5.90
CA LYS A 198 -14.61 9.50 -6.23
C LYS A 198 -14.17 10.86 -5.71
N ASN A 199 -15.02 11.89 -5.84
CA ASN A 199 -14.73 13.23 -5.32
C ASN A 199 -14.68 13.26 -3.79
N ALA A 200 -15.54 12.50 -3.10
CA ALA A 200 -15.52 12.41 -1.65
C ALA A 200 -14.23 11.75 -1.17
N ILE A 201 -13.83 10.62 -1.77
CA ILE A 201 -12.55 9.96 -1.49
C ILE A 201 -11.38 10.91 -1.75
N GLY A 202 -11.38 11.62 -2.88
CA GLY A 202 -10.33 12.58 -3.23
C GLY A 202 -10.16 13.73 -2.22
N LYS A 203 -11.26 14.21 -1.61
CA LYS A 203 -11.20 15.22 -0.54
C LYS A 203 -10.52 14.68 0.72
N VAL A 204 -10.89 13.47 1.15
CA VAL A 204 -10.28 12.81 2.31
C VAL A 204 -8.79 12.58 2.08
N GLN A 205 -8.39 12.10 0.88
CA GLN A 205 -7.00 11.92 0.50
C GLN A 205 -6.20 13.23 0.58
N LYS A 206 -6.76 14.32 0.05
CA LYS A 206 -6.12 15.63 0.09
C LYS A 206 -5.91 16.12 1.51
N LEU A 207 -6.92 15.99 2.38
CA LEU A 207 -6.81 16.38 3.79
C LEU A 207 -5.74 15.58 4.53
N ARG A 208 -5.62 14.27 4.27
CA ARG A 208 -4.57 13.43 4.85
C ARG A 208 -3.17 13.86 4.36
N ALA A 209 -3.01 14.12 3.07
CA ALA A 209 -1.75 14.63 2.51
C ALA A 209 -1.37 16.00 3.11
N ASP A 210 -2.34 16.90 3.28
CA ASP A 210 -2.13 18.22 3.88
C ASP A 210 -1.70 18.09 5.37
N ILE A 211 -2.27 17.13 6.11
CA ILE A 211 -1.89 16.84 7.51
C ILE A 211 -0.45 16.28 7.56
N GLU A 212 -0.08 15.36 6.69
CA GLU A 212 1.29 14.82 6.65
C GLU A 212 2.32 15.90 6.30
N GLN A 213 2.02 16.71 5.29
CA GLN A 213 2.87 17.85 4.94
C GLN A 213 3.03 18.81 6.11
N LEU A 214 1.95 19.08 6.84
CA LEU A 214 1.97 19.94 8.03
C LEU A 214 2.81 19.34 9.16
N ASN A 215 2.72 18.02 9.39
CA ASN A 215 3.56 17.33 10.36
C ASN A 215 5.05 17.41 10.00
N ALA A 216 5.39 17.22 8.73
CA ALA A 216 6.77 17.40 8.24
C ALA A 216 7.26 18.85 8.40
N ASP A 217 6.38 19.84 8.21
CA ASP A 217 6.73 21.25 8.42
C ASP A 217 6.91 21.58 9.91
N ILE A 218 6.15 20.94 10.81
CA ILE A 218 6.34 21.05 12.26
C ILE A 218 7.70 20.48 12.67
N GLU A 219 8.05 19.26 12.21
CA GLU A 219 9.35 18.64 12.49
C GLU A 219 10.51 19.53 12.01
N ARG A 220 10.43 20.06 10.80
CA ARG A 220 11.45 20.98 10.27
C ARG A 220 11.56 22.29 11.07
N ALA A 221 10.45 22.79 11.59
CA ALA A 221 10.46 23.98 12.43
C ALA A 221 11.06 23.68 13.81
N GLU A 222 10.77 22.52 14.40
CA GLU A 222 11.37 22.03 15.65
C GLU A 222 12.89 21.81 15.49
N GLU A 223 13.34 21.19 14.40
CA GLU A 223 14.78 21.01 14.07
C GLU A 223 15.54 22.34 13.94
N ARG A 224 14.87 23.39 13.43
CA ARG A 224 15.44 24.73 13.29
C ARG A 224 15.29 25.59 14.54
N TYR A 225 14.77 25.03 15.64
CA TYR A 225 14.45 25.75 16.88
C TYR A 225 13.47 26.93 16.70
N ASP A 226 12.66 26.93 15.62
CA ASP A 226 11.59 27.91 15.42
C ASP A 226 10.30 27.45 16.16
N LEU A 227 10.38 27.55 17.50
CA LEU A 227 9.32 27.05 18.39
C LEU A 227 8.01 27.81 18.22
N ASN A 228 8.04 29.08 17.81
CA ASN A 228 6.85 29.88 17.60
C ASN A 228 6.06 29.35 16.40
N LYS A 229 6.74 29.11 15.29
CA LYS A 229 6.14 28.53 14.08
C LYS A 229 5.66 27.10 14.31
N ALA A 230 6.45 26.28 15.00
CA ALA A 230 6.05 24.93 15.38
C ALA A 230 4.77 24.93 16.23
N ALA A 231 4.67 25.84 17.22
CA ALA A 231 3.49 25.97 18.08
C ALA A 231 2.26 26.44 17.29
N GLU A 232 2.39 27.43 16.40
CA GLU A 232 1.29 27.91 15.54
C GLU A 232 0.72 26.79 14.66
N LEU A 233 1.59 26.01 14.03
CA LEU A 233 1.19 24.89 13.17
C LEU A 233 0.56 23.76 13.98
N LYS A 234 1.16 23.39 15.10
CA LYS A 234 0.77 22.25 15.96
C LYS A 234 -0.55 22.49 16.71
N TYR A 235 -0.74 23.69 17.24
CA TYR A 235 -1.91 24.03 18.08
C TYR A 235 -2.98 24.82 17.33
N GLY A 236 -2.65 25.47 16.22
CA GLY A 236 -3.60 26.21 15.39
C GLY A 236 -4.12 25.36 14.22
N ARG A 237 -3.24 25.07 13.27
CA ARG A 237 -3.64 24.50 11.98
C ARG A 237 -3.93 23.01 11.98
N LEU A 238 -3.13 22.23 12.72
CA LEU A 238 -3.25 20.78 12.76
C LEU A 238 -4.60 20.29 13.33
N PRO A 239 -5.12 20.85 14.46
CA PRO A 239 -6.44 20.46 14.98
C PRO A 239 -7.57 20.79 14.03
N GLU A 240 -7.46 21.90 13.28
CA GLU A 240 -8.48 22.32 12.31
C GLU A 240 -8.57 21.34 11.11
N LEU A 241 -7.42 20.94 10.56
CA LEU A 241 -7.38 19.94 9.48
C LEU A 241 -7.86 18.56 9.95
N LYS A 242 -7.50 18.16 11.18
CA LYS A 242 -7.99 16.90 11.76
C LYS A 242 -9.51 16.89 11.93
N LYS A 243 -10.07 18.00 12.38
CA LYS A 243 -11.53 18.13 12.52
C LYS A 243 -12.22 18.07 11.14
N GLN A 244 -11.67 18.74 10.13
CA GLN A 244 -12.20 18.66 8.77
C GLN A 244 -12.13 17.23 8.21
N LEU A 245 -11.04 16.52 8.50
CA LEU A 245 -10.90 15.11 8.11
C LEU A 245 -11.96 14.23 8.76
N GLU A 246 -12.18 14.36 10.07
CA GLU A 246 -13.22 13.61 10.80
C GLU A 246 -14.63 13.91 10.24
N GLU A 247 -14.92 15.17 9.92
CA GLU A 247 -16.22 15.56 9.33
C GLU A 247 -16.43 14.95 7.93
N GLU A 248 -15.41 14.93 7.08
CA GLU A 248 -15.50 14.32 5.74
C GLU A 248 -15.52 12.78 5.80
N GLU A 249 -14.76 12.17 6.71
CA GLU A 249 -14.83 10.71 6.94
C GLU A 249 -16.20 10.28 7.48
N ALA A 250 -16.78 11.03 8.41
CA ALA A 250 -18.13 10.74 8.91
C ALA A 250 -19.22 10.87 7.83
N LYS A 251 -19.08 11.83 6.91
CA LYS A 251 -19.98 11.96 5.76
C LYS A 251 -19.84 10.79 4.80
N ALA A 252 -18.60 10.34 4.55
CA ALA A 252 -18.32 9.18 3.71
C ALA A 252 -18.93 7.89 4.31
N GLU A 253 -18.74 7.66 5.62
CA GLU A 253 -19.31 6.51 6.34
C GLU A 253 -20.85 6.49 6.36
N GLN A 254 -21.50 7.64 6.47
CA GLN A 254 -22.96 7.74 6.38
C GLN A 254 -23.48 7.44 4.96
N ALA A 255 -22.69 7.71 3.93
CA ALA A 255 -23.01 7.39 2.55
C ALA A 255 -22.83 5.90 2.21
N GLU A 256 -21.93 5.18 2.89
CA GLU A 256 -21.64 3.76 2.70
C GLU A 256 -22.86 2.82 2.95
N GLY A 257 -23.89 3.26 3.67
CA GLY A 257 -25.09 2.45 3.97
C GLY A 257 -25.98 2.13 2.76
N LYS A 258 -25.67 2.60 1.54
CA LYS A 258 -26.48 2.39 0.33
C LYS A 258 -25.57 2.12 -0.88
N HIS A 259 -25.28 0.85 -1.16
CA HIS A 259 -24.65 0.38 -2.41
C HIS A 259 -23.52 1.31 -2.92
N THR A 260 -22.37 1.30 -2.24
CA THR A 260 -21.16 1.97 -2.70
C THR A 260 -20.61 1.26 -3.93
N LEU A 261 -20.31 2.03 -4.98
CA LEU A 261 -19.70 1.54 -6.22
C LEU A 261 -18.18 1.39 -6.07
N LEU A 262 -17.57 2.12 -5.13
CA LEU A 262 -16.13 2.13 -4.90
C LEU A 262 -15.79 1.54 -3.52
N ARG A 263 -14.76 0.70 -3.49
CA ARG A 263 -14.12 0.23 -2.25
C ARG A 263 -12.91 1.14 -1.99
N ASP A 264 -12.84 1.74 -0.83
CA ASP A 264 -11.73 2.61 -0.41
C ASP A 264 -10.91 2.03 0.74
N LYS A 265 -11.29 0.84 1.24
CA LYS A 265 -10.69 0.18 2.40
C LYS A 265 -10.00 -1.12 1.99
N VAL A 266 -8.78 -1.28 2.47
CA VAL A 266 -8.05 -2.55 2.40
C VAL A 266 -8.47 -3.41 3.58
N THR A 267 -8.98 -4.61 3.29
CA THR A 267 -9.43 -5.60 4.27
C THR A 267 -8.58 -6.87 4.22
N ASP A 268 -8.84 -7.80 5.10
CA ASP A 268 -8.22 -9.14 5.08
C ASP A 268 -8.54 -9.93 3.81
N GLU A 269 -9.65 -9.64 3.12
CA GLU A 269 -10.02 -10.29 1.85
C GLU A 269 -9.04 -9.94 0.72
N GLU A 270 -8.63 -8.67 0.59
CA GLU A 270 -7.66 -8.24 -0.41
C GLU A 270 -6.30 -8.90 -0.16
N ILE A 271 -5.87 -8.97 1.10
CA ILE A 271 -4.64 -9.66 1.48
C ILE A 271 -4.70 -11.14 1.09
N ALA A 272 -5.81 -11.82 1.40
CA ALA A 272 -5.99 -13.23 1.05
C ALA A 272 -5.94 -13.47 -0.47
N ARG A 273 -6.56 -12.58 -1.28
CA ARG A 273 -6.52 -12.65 -2.76
C ARG A 273 -5.11 -12.50 -3.31
N ILE A 274 -4.30 -11.61 -2.73
CA ILE A 274 -2.92 -11.42 -3.18
C ILE A 274 -2.09 -12.66 -2.86
N ILE A 275 -2.22 -13.22 -1.66
CA ILE A 275 -1.53 -14.45 -1.28
C ILE A 275 -1.94 -15.61 -2.21
N GLU A 276 -3.23 -15.74 -2.53
CA GLU A 276 -3.71 -16.72 -3.50
C GLU A 276 -3.04 -16.55 -4.87
N ARG A 277 -2.86 -15.32 -5.33
CA ARG A 277 -2.18 -15.01 -6.59
C ARG A 277 -0.69 -15.37 -6.55
N TRP A 278 -0.01 -15.10 -5.44
CA TRP A 278 1.42 -15.37 -5.28
C TRP A 278 1.73 -16.86 -5.09
N THR A 279 0.90 -17.56 -4.31
CA THR A 279 1.16 -18.95 -3.90
C THR A 279 0.36 -19.98 -4.68
N GLY A 280 -0.72 -19.58 -5.33
CA GLY A 280 -1.69 -20.48 -5.94
C GLY A 280 -2.60 -21.21 -4.93
N ILE A 281 -2.51 -20.90 -3.64
CA ILE A 281 -3.30 -21.52 -2.58
C ILE A 281 -4.59 -20.72 -2.37
N PRO A 282 -5.80 -21.32 -2.42
CA PRO A 282 -7.07 -20.62 -2.29
C PRO A 282 -7.34 -20.16 -0.84
N VAL A 283 -6.55 -19.21 -0.35
CA VAL A 283 -6.54 -18.72 1.04
C VAL A 283 -7.87 -18.07 1.40
N ALA A 284 -8.49 -17.33 0.48
CA ALA A 284 -9.79 -16.69 0.72
C ALA A 284 -10.87 -17.72 1.10
N ARG A 285 -10.95 -18.85 0.40
CA ARG A 285 -11.89 -19.93 0.71
C ARG A 285 -11.56 -20.63 2.04
N LEU A 286 -10.29 -20.74 2.38
CA LEU A 286 -9.87 -21.33 3.66
C LEU A 286 -10.27 -20.44 4.84
N MET A 287 -10.16 -19.13 4.69
CA MET A 287 -10.60 -18.16 5.70
C MET A 287 -12.12 -18.15 5.90
N GLU A 288 -12.89 -18.22 4.82
CA GLU A 288 -14.35 -18.37 4.91
C GLU A 288 -14.73 -19.65 5.65
N GLY A 289 -14.12 -20.77 5.31
CA GLY A 289 -14.35 -22.05 5.99
C GLY A 289 -13.94 -22.06 7.47
N GLU A 290 -12.89 -21.34 7.86
CA GLU A 290 -12.49 -21.18 9.26
C GLU A 290 -13.48 -20.27 10.02
N ARG A 291 -13.94 -19.16 9.43
CA ARG A 291 -14.97 -18.30 10.02
C ARG A 291 -16.30 -19.04 10.23
N GLU A 292 -16.73 -19.80 9.25
CA GLU A 292 -17.97 -20.58 9.31
C GLU A 292 -17.87 -21.67 10.39
N LYS A 293 -16.73 -22.36 10.49
CA LYS A 293 -16.47 -23.31 11.57
C LYS A 293 -16.47 -22.66 12.95
N LEU A 294 -15.91 -21.43 13.09
CA LEU A 294 -15.92 -20.68 14.35
C LEU A 294 -17.34 -20.24 14.74
N LEU A 295 -18.16 -19.82 13.78
CA LEU A 295 -19.58 -19.46 14.03
C LEU A 295 -20.42 -20.65 14.52
N HIS A 296 -20.07 -21.87 14.07
CA HIS A 296 -20.77 -23.11 14.47
C HIS A 296 -20.04 -23.91 15.56
N LEU A 297 -18.97 -23.32 16.16
CA LEU A 297 -18.16 -24.01 17.17
C LEU A 297 -19.00 -24.34 18.42
N GLU A 298 -19.85 -23.41 18.86
CA GLU A 298 -20.75 -23.63 20.01
C GLU A 298 -21.72 -24.79 19.76
N ASP A 299 -22.31 -24.90 18.57
CA ASP A 299 -23.18 -26.00 18.18
C ASP A 299 -22.46 -27.36 18.14
N THR A 300 -21.16 -27.33 17.86
CA THR A 300 -20.31 -28.51 17.77
C THR A 300 -19.82 -28.96 19.14
N LEU A 301 -19.61 -28.03 20.09
CA LEU A 301 -19.18 -28.32 21.45
C LEU A 301 -20.35 -28.78 22.36
N HIS A 302 -21.60 -28.49 22.00
CA HIS A 302 -22.80 -28.92 22.72
C HIS A 302 -23.35 -30.30 22.26
N LYS A 303 -22.72 -30.94 21.27
CA LYS A 303 -22.94 -32.34 20.86
C LYS A 303 -21.92 -33.26 21.49
#